data_aa6d4f95b7a20ff7cbf4563c0a026e78
#
_entry.id   aa6d4f95b7a20ff7cbf4563c0a026e78
#
_cell.length_a   1.000
_cell.length_b   1.000
_cell.length_c   1.000
_cell.angle_alpha   90.00
_cell.angle_beta   90.00
_cell.angle_gamma   90.00
#
_symmetry.space_group_name_H-M   'P 1'
#
loop_
_entity.id
_entity.type
_entity.pdbx_description
1 polymer ?
#
loop_
_entity_poly.entity_id
_entity_poly.type
_entity_poly.pdbx_seq_one_letter_code
_entity_poly.pdbx_strand_id
1 'polypeptide(L)'
;MRHLIVAVMTAAILVMSVRAEDQQKEAPKVVLKSPDGKKAYDLQKLTAEGPVLVRLTCACSGCDAELPYFKKLQTAYDAKGFKILAVFQEEPQALETYLENNDVHFLSLADPKGTTWKTFDAKTMPTNILIDKGGKVVKVIAGCTKDGKNAQTLSAEISKLLNTEEVKVATVKK
;
A
#
# COMPACT_ATOMS: atom_id res chain seq x y z
N MET A 1 -4.55 31.85 72.20
CA MET A 1 -5.30 31.04 71.20
C MET A 1 -4.62 31.23 69.83
N ARG A 2 -3.81 30.25 69.40
CA ARG A 2 -3.01 30.34 68.17
C ARG A 2 -3.67 29.44 67.13
N HIS A 3 -4.24 30.03 66.09
CA HIS A 3 -4.83 29.26 64.98
C HIS A 3 -3.72 28.88 63.98
N LEU A 4 -3.46 27.56 63.88
CA LEU A 4 -2.57 27.00 62.91
C LEU A 4 -3.35 26.77 61.60
N ILE A 5 -3.01 27.50 60.57
CA ILE A 5 -3.57 27.31 59.23
C ILE A 5 -2.68 26.32 58.51
N VAL A 6 -3.20 25.09 58.29
CA VAL A 6 -2.55 24.08 57.48
C VAL A 6 -2.94 24.32 56.02
N ALA A 7 -2.01 24.79 55.21
CA ALA A 7 -2.19 24.91 53.77
C ALA A 7 -1.91 23.52 53.11
N VAL A 8 -2.96 22.88 52.61
CA VAL A 8 -2.86 21.67 51.79
C VAL A 8 -2.54 22.06 50.36
N MET A 9 -1.29 21.88 49.95
CA MET A 9 -0.90 21.99 48.53
C MET A 9 -1.26 20.70 47.80
N THR A 10 -2.34 20.72 47.03
CA THR A 10 -2.66 19.65 46.10
C THR A 10 -1.79 19.81 44.81
N ALA A 11 -0.75 18.99 44.72
CA ALA A 11 0.03 18.87 43.49
C ALA A 11 -0.80 18.10 42.44
N ALA A 12 -1.31 18.79 41.43
CA ALA A 12 -1.94 18.18 40.26
C ALA A 12 -0.83 17.54 39.41
N ILE A 13 -0.69 16.23 39.50
CA ILE A 13 0.18 15.45 38.58
C ILE A 13 -0.52 15.39 37.23
N LEU A 14 -0.06 16.20 36.29
CA LEU A 14 -0.47 16.15 34.89
C LEU A 14 0.16 14.91 34.27
N VAL A 15 -0.58 13.79 34.26
CA VAL A 15 -0.16 12.56 33.55
C VAL A 15 -0.29 12.86 32.06
N MET A 16 0.81 13.29 31.44
CA MET A 16 0.95 13.27 29.99
C MET A 16 0.94 11.80 29.56
N SER A 17 -0.20 11.35 29.05
CA SER A 17 -0.30 10.09 28.33
C SER A 17 0.52 10.25 27.04
N VAL A 18 1.78 9.84 27.09
CA VAL A 18 2.57 9.60 25.88
C VAL A 18 1.89 8.42 25.18
N ARG A 19 1.02 8.72 24.22
CA ARG A 19 0.60 7.73 23.24
C ARG A 19 1.89 7.27 22.56
N ALA A 20 2.21 6.00 22.69
CA ALA A 20 3.17 5.35 21.82
C ALA A 20 2.61 5.56 20.39
N GLU A 21 3.13 6.53 19.66
CA GLU A 21 2.96 6.61 18.22
C GLU A 21 3.53 5.30 17.68
N ASP A 22 2.64 4.46 17.18
CA ASP A 22 3.00 3.30 16.37
C ASP A 22 3.88 3.86 15.24
N GLN A 23 5.19 3.62 15.31
CA GLN A 23 6.15 4.16 14.36
C GLN A 23 5.97 3.42 13.03
N GLN A 24 4.91 3.77 12.32
CA GLN A 24 4.70 3.31 10.96
C GLN A 24 5.92 3.70 10.11
N LYS A 25 6.57 2.69 9.55
CA LYS A 25 7.78 2.87 8.76
C LYS A 25 7.50 3.73 7.54
N GLU A 26 8.32 4.75 7.31
CA GLU A 26 8.29 5.53 6.07
C GLU A 26 8.60 4.64 4.85
N ALA A 27 7.86 4.84 3.78
CA ALA A 27 8.15 4.16 2.52
C ALA A 27 9.49 4.64 1.94
N PRO A 28 10.28 3.74 1.35
CA PRO A 28 11.55 4.13 0.76
C PRO A 28 11.35 5.08 -0.44
N LYS A 29 12.32 5.96 -0.65
CA LYS A 29 12.34 6.85 -1.82
C LYS A 29 12.70 6.04 -3.05
N VAL A 30 11.76 5.94 -3.99
CA VAL A 30 11.91 5.15 -5.21
C VAL A 30 11.42 5.96 -6.41
N VAL A 31 12.24 5.96 -7.46
CA VAL A 31 11.86 6.46 -8.78
C VAL A 31 11.97 5.31 -9.76
N LEU A 32 10.87 4.98 -10.42
CA LEU A 32 10.73 3.87 -11.33
C LEU A 32 10.36 4.38 -12.73
N LYS A 33 10.71 3.62 -13.77
CA LYS A 33 10.40 3.98 -15.15
C LYS A 33 9.28 3.11 -15.72
N SER A 34 8.47 3.71 -16.59
CA SER A 34 7.51 2.95 -17.42
C SER A 34 8.26 1.90 -18.28
N PRO A 35 7.57 0.84 -18.75
CA PRO A 35 8.19 -0.18 -19.60
C PRO A 35 8.89 0.41 -20.82
N ASP A 36 8.28 1.39 -21.48
CA ASP A 36 8.86 2.11 -22.63
C ASP A 36 9.98 3.10 -22.25
N GLY A 37 10.30 3.25 -20.97
CA GLY A 37 11.33 4.15 -20.45
C GLY A 37 11.03 5.65 -20.56
N LYS A 38 9.89 6.06 -21.12
CA LYS A 38 9.57 7.46 -21.41
C LYS A 38 9.08 8.25 -20.18
N LYS A 39 8.49 7.57 -19.21
CA LYS A 39 7.96 8.21 -17.99
C LYS A 39 8.72 7.73 -16.76
N ALA A 40 8.97 8.64 -15.83
CA ALA A 40 9.49 8.32 -14.51
C ALA A 40 8.42 8.59 -13.45
N TYR A 41 8.26 7.67 -12.53
CA TYR A 41 7.28 7.73 -11.45
C TYR A 41 8.01 7.77 -10.12
N ASP A 42 7.83 8.86 -9.42
CA ASP A 42 8.37 9.11 -8.09
C ASP A 42 7.32 8.72 -7.05
N LEU A 43 7.63 7.73 -6.23
CA LEU A 43 6.68 7.22 -5.23
C LEU A 43 6.25 8.31 -4.24
N GLN A 44 7.15 9.22 -3.84
CA GLN A 44 6.81 10.32 -2.94
C GLN A 44 5.80 11.28 -3.57
N LYS A 45 5.90 11.53 -4.87
CA LYS A 45 4.92 12.35 -5.59
C LYS A 45 3.58 11.64 -5.68
N LEU A 46 3.57 10.34 -5.96
CA LEU A 46 2.34 9.56 -6.02
C LEU A 46 1.63 9.54 -4.66
N THR A 47 2.36 9.32 -3.57
CA THR A 47 1.79 9.29 -2.21
C THR A 47 1.37 10.67 -1.72
N ALA A 48 1.91 11.77 -2.25
CA ALA A 48 1.42 13.11 -1.96
C ALA A 48 0.03 13.39 -2.55
N GLU A 49 -0.36 12.68 -3.62
CA GLU A 49 -1.69 12.79 -4.24
C GLU A 49 -2.75 11.97 -3.50
N GLY A 50 -2.41 10.75 -3.05
CA GLY A 50 -3.32 9.83 -2.37
C GLY A 50 -2.65 8.54 -1.92
N PRO A 51 -3.40 7.59 -1.32
CA PRO A 51 -2.87 6.29 -0.95
C PRO A 51 -2.39 5.50 -2.18
N VAL A 52 -1.26 4.81 -2.03
CA VAL A 52 -0.65 4.00 -3.09
C VAL A 52 -0.45 2.57 -2.60
N LEU A 53 -0.87 1.60 -3.40
CA LEU A 53 -0.52 0.21 -3.22
C LEU A 53 0.66 -0.14 -4.13
N VAL A 54 1.85 -0.32 -3.56
CA VAL A 54 2.98 -0.90 -4.27
C VAL A 54 2.81 -2.42 -4.27
N ARG A 55 2.62 -3.01 -5.46
CA ARG A 55 2.53 -4.46 -5.64
C ARG A 55 3.78 -4.96 -6.35
N LEU A 56 4.66 -5.61 -5.61
CA LEU A 56 5.84 -6.29 -6.16
C LEU A 56 5.42 -7.67 -6.65
N THR A 57 5.48 -7.93 -7.95
CA THR A 57 4.84 -9.08 -8.58
C THR A 57 5.61 -9.63 -9.77
N CYS A 58 5.12 -10.68 -10.40
CA CYS A 58 5.59 -11.24 -11.67
C CYS A 58 4.38 -11.55 -12.58
N ALA A 59 4.65 -11.71 -13.87
CA ALA A 59 3.71 -12.23 -14.87
C ALA A 59 3.65 -13.76 -14.80
N CYS A 60 3.31 -14.32 -13.65
CA CYS A 60 3.27 -15.77 -13.40
C CYS A 60 1.90 -16.21 -12.90
N SER A 61 1.51 -17.43 -13.18
CA SER A 61 0.17 -17.98 -12.88
C SER A 61 -0.24 -17.85 -11.41
N GLY A 62 0.72 -17.89 -10.48
CA GLY A 62 0.47 -17.70 -9.06
C GLY A 62 0.01 -16.26 -8.73
N CYS A 63 0.67 -15.26 -9.33
CA CYS A 63 0.29 -13.85 -9.16
C CYS A 63 -0.97 -13.51 -9.95
N ASP A 64 -1.20 -14.13 -11.10
CA ASP A 64 -2.37 -13.91 -11.97
C ASP A 64 -3.67 -14.33 -11.31
N ALA A 65 -3.63 -15.31 -10.42
CA ALA A 65 -4.82 -15.73 -9.66
C ALA A 65 -5.46 -14.58 -8.86
N GLU A 66 -4.69 -13.58 -8.47
CA GLU A 66 -5.19 -12.40 -7.76
C GLU A 66 -5.52 -11.21 -8.68
N LEU A 67 -5.05 -11.21 -9.92
CA LEU A 67 -5.18 -10.08 -10.85
C LEU A 67 -6.61 -9.55 -10.98
N PRO A 68 -7.67 -10.39 -11.13
CA PRO A 68 -9.05 -9.90 -11.22
C PRO A 68 -9.49 -9.09 -10.00
N TYR A 69 -9.01 -9.44 -8.81
CA TYR A 69 -9.35 -8.74 -7.57
C TYR A 69 -8.64 -7.39 -7.46
N PHE A 70 -7.39 -7.29 -7.92
CA PHE A 70 -6.66 -6.02 -7.97
C PHE A 70 -7.20 -5.07 -9.04
N LYS A 71 -7.66 -5.58 -10.18
CA LYS A 71 -8.39 -4.79 -11.18
C LYS A 71 -9.67 -4.18 -10.57
N LYS A 72 -10.46 -4.97 -9.85
CA LYS A 72 -11.65 -4.48 -9.12
C LYS A 72 -11.28 -3.44 -8.07
N LEU A 73 -10.19 -3.67 -7.31
CA LEU A 73 -9.73 -2.75 -6.29
C LEU A 73 -9.36 -1.38 -6.89
N GLN A 74 -8.60 -1.36 -7.99
CA GLN A 74 -8.26 -0.12 -8.71
C GLN A 74 -9.52 0.59 -9.18
N THR A 75 -10.42 -0.10 -9.89
CA THR A 75 -11.66 0.50 -10.41
C THR A 75 -12.53 1.09 -9.29
N ALA A 76 -12.61 0.42 -8.14
CA ALA A 76 -13.45 0.85 -7.02
C ALA A 76 -12.98 2.16 -6.35
N TYR A 77 -11.66 2.40 -6.34
CA TYR A 77 -11.08 3.50 -5.57
C TYR A 77 -10.30 4.52 -6.41
N ASP A 78 -10.14 4.32 -7.73
CA ASP A 78 -9.40 5.21 -8.62
C ASP A 78 -9.90 6.66 -8.57
N ALA A 79 -11.20 6.84 -8.74
CA ALA A 79 -11.85 8.16 -8.68
C ALA A 79 -11.72 8.86 -7.31
N LYS A 80 -11.30 8.12 -6.28
CA LYS A 80 -11.08 8.61 -4.91
C LYS A 80 -9.61 8.89 -4.63
N GLY A 81 -8.74 8.81 -5.65
CA GLY A 81 -7.31 9.12 -5.56
C GLY A 81 -6.41 7.96 -5.14
N PHE A 82 -6.95 6.74 -5.03
CA PHE A 82 -6.12 5.55 -4.81
C PHE A 82 -5.44 5.11 -6.11
N LYS A 83 -4.19 4.64 -6.01
CA LYS A 83 -3.45 4.11 -7.16
C LYS A 83 -2.78 2.78 -6.82
N ILE A 84 -2.79 1.85 -7.76
CA ILE A 84 -1.91 0.68 -7.74
C ILE A 84 -0.68 0.99 -8.57
N LEU A 85 0.49 0.82 -7.98
CA LEU A 85 1.80 0.82 -8.61
C LEU A 85 2.32 -0.62 -8.61
N ALA A 86 2.07 -1.37 -9.68
CA ALA A 86 2.57 -2.72 -9.83
C ALA A 86 3.99 -2.69 -10.41
N VAL A 87 4.91 -3.37 -9.75
CA VAL A 87 6.31 -3.50 -10.17
C VAL A 87 6.58 -4.95 -10.51
N PHE A 88 6.86 -5.19 -11.76
CA PHE A 88 7.03 -6.52 -12.33
C PHE A 88 8.51 -6.85 -12.52
N GLN A 89 8.88 -8.09 -12.25
CA GLN A 89 10.27 -8.56 -12.42
C GLN A 89 10.57 -9.00 -13.86
N GLU A 90 9.76 -8.60 -14.81
CA GLU A 90 9.90 -8.86 -16.24
C GLU A 90 10.70 -7.77 -16.94
N GLU A 91 11.29 -8.16 -18.07
CA GLU A 91 11.85 -7.21 -19.03
C GLU A 91 10.74 -6.32 -19.63
N PRO A 92 11.03 -5.05 -19.98
CA PRO A 92 10.03 -4.08 -20.42
C PRO A 92 9.11 -4.59 -21.52
N GLN A 93 9.66 -5.20 -22.58
CA GLN A 93 8.88 -5.67 -23.72
C GLN A 93 7.97 -6.86 -23.38
N ALA A 94 8.45 -7.77 -22.52
CA ALA A 94 7.63 -8.88 -22.03
C ALA A 94 6.48 -8.36 -21.15
N LEU A 95 6.74 -7.34 -20.34
CA LEU A 95 5.72 -6.70 -19.53
C LEU A 95 4.65 -6.01 -20.40
N GLU A 96 5.01 -5.27 -21.44
CA GLU A 96 4.03 -4.65 -22.36
C GLU A 96 3.08 -5.69 -22.92
N THR A 97 3.62 -6.77 -23.48
CA THR A 97 2.82 -7.88 -24.02
C THR A 97 1.91 -8.50 -22.94
N TYR A 98 2.41 -8.67 -21.72
CA TYR A 98 1.61 -9.18 -20.61
C TYR A 98 0.46 -8.27 -20.24
N LEU A 99 0.70 -6.96 -20.14
CA LEU A 99 -0.30 -5.97 -19.78
C LEU A 99 -1.45 -5.93 -20.81
N GLU A 100 -1.12 -5.97 -22.11
CA GLU A 100 -2.08 -6.03 -23.19
C GLU A 100 -2.93 -7.30 -23.13
N ASN A 101 -2.28 -8.47 -23.05
CA ASN A 101 -2.96 -9.77 -23.04
C ASN A 101 -3.89 -9.95 -21.82
N ASN A 102 -3.59 -9.29 -20.71
CA ASN A 102 -4.35 -9.41 -19.46
C ASN A 102 -5.23 -8.19 -19.18
N ASP A 103 -5.34 -7.22 -20.09
CA ASP A 103 -6.17 -6.02 -19.94
C ASP A 103 -5.89 -5.30 -18.59
N VAL A 104 -4.60 -5.01 -18.33
CA VAL A 104 -4.15 -4.35 -17.09
C VAL A 104 -4.01 -2.85 -17.33
N HIS A 105 -4.78 -2.05 -16.59
CA HIS A 105 -4.83 -0.59 -16.76
C HIS A 105 -4.26 0.22 -15.60
N PHE A 106 -3.90 -0.41 -14.49
CA PHE A 106 -3.22 0.30 -13.42
C PHE A 106 -1.73 0.52 -13.75
N LEU A 107 -1.11 1.45 -13.06
CA LEU A 107 0.29 1.82 -13.29
C LEU A 107 1.20 0.61 -13.07
N SER A 108 1.89 0.20 -14.15
CA SER A 108 2.74 -0.99 -14.17
C SER A 108 4.14 -0.64 -14.66
N LEU A 109 5.16 -1.12 -13.95
CA LEU A 109 6.56 -0.77 -14.16
C LEU A 109 7.43 -2.02 -14.20
N ALA A 110 8.49 -2.01 -15.01
CA ALA A 110 9.45 -3.09 -15.12
C ALA A 110 10.62 -2.89 -14.15
N ASP A 111 11.01 -3.95 -13.45
CA ASP A 111 12.20 -4.00 -12.59
C ASP A 111 12.89 -5.36 -12.71
N PRO A 112 13.46 -5.70 -13.90
CA PRO A 112 14.03 -7.03 -14.15
C PRO A 112 15.22 -7.35 -13.23
N LYS A 113 15.86 -6.35 -12.66
CA LYS A 113 16.98 -6.52 -11.71
C LYS A 113 16.52 -6.70 -10.26
N GLY A 114 15.22 -6.58 -9.98
CA GLY A 114 14.66 -6.69 -8.65
C GLY A 114 15.19 -5.63 -7.67
N THR A 115 15.52 -4.45 -8.17
CA THR A 115 16.05 -3.36 -7.34
C THR A 115 15.03 -2.87 -6.33
N THR A 116 13.78 -2.80 -6.75
CA THR A 116 12.66 -2.39 -5.90
C THR A 116 12.40 -3.39 -4.78
N TRP A 117 12.50 -4.71 -5.05
CA TRP A 117 12.40 -5.75 -4.00
C TRP A 117 13.43 -5.54 -2.91
N LYS A 118 14.67 -5.27 -3.28
CA LYS A 118 15.75 -4.99 -2.31
C LYS A 118 15.47 -3.73 -1.52
N THR A 119 15.00 -2.69 -2.17
CA THR A 119 14.69 -1.40 -1.54
C THR A 119 13.57 -1.51 -0.51
N PHE A 120 12.55 -2.32 -0.79
CA PHE A 120 11.44 -2.60 0.15
C PHE A 120 11.72 -3.76 1.12
N ASP A 121 12.91 -4.39 1.04
CA ASP A 121 13.26 -5.59 1.79
C ASP A 121 12.23 -6.73 1.64
N ALA A 122 11.62 -6.85 0.47
CA ALA A 122 10.62 -7.86 0.18
C ALA A 122 11.28 -9.22 -0.06
N LYS A 123 10.83 -10.24 0.68
CA LYS A 123 11.38 -11.62 0.64
C LYS A 123 10.49 -12.58 -0.12
N THR A 124 9.27 -12.18 -0.42
CA THR A 124 8.23 -13.05 -1.01
C THR A 124 7.61 -12.37 -2.21
N MET A 125 7.27 -13.16 -3.23
CA MET A 125 6.54 -12.71 -4.41
C MET A 125 5.16 -13.42 -4.46
N PRO A 126 4.07 -12.67 -4.61
CA PRO A 126 3.99 -11.20 -4.59
C PRO A 126 4.11 -10.64 -3.17
N THR A 127 4.49 -9.35 -3.07
CA THR A 127 4.36 -8.56 -1.84
C THR A 127 3.56 -7.30 -2.13
N ASN A 128 2.54 -7.06 -1.33
CA ASN A 128 1.66 -5.90 -1.44
C ASN A 128 1.94 -4.96 -0.26
N ILE A 129 2.26 -3.70 -0.55
CA ILE A 129 2.65 -2.69 0.45
C ILE A 129 1.72 -1.50 0.26
N LEU A 130 0.78 -1.31 1.19
CA LEU A 130 -0.12 -0.17 1.19
C LEU A 130 0.55 0.99 1.92
N ILE A 131 0.60 2.14 1.28
CA ILE A 131 1.20 3.38 1.74
C ILE A 131 0.12 4.44 1.78
N ASP A 132 0.04 5.21 2.87
CA ASP A 132 -0.93 6.29 3.00
C ASP A 132 -0.55 7.54 2.18
N LYS A 133 -1.47 8.50 2.18
CA LYS A 133 -1.19 9.84 1.71
C LYS A 133 -0.26 10.54 2.70
N GLY A 134 1.01 10.59 2.38
CA GLY A 134 2.06 11.12 3.25
C GLY A 134 3.29 10.23 3.26
N GLY A 135 3.17 8.99 2.77
CA GLY A 135 4.31 8.12 2.55
C GLY A 135 4.56 7.09 3.66
N LYS A 136 3.65 6.94 4.64
CA LYS A 136 3.79 5.93 5.69
C LYS A 136 3.25 4.57 5.25
N VAL A 137 3.97 3.50 5.52
CA VAL A 137 3.54 2.12 5.27
C VAL A 137 2.45 1.73 6.27
N VAL A 138 1.26 1.49 5.78
CA VAL A 138 0.08 1.11 6.60
C VAL A 138 -0.06 -0.40 6.74
N LYS A 139 0.18 -1.13 5.63
CA LYS A 139 -0.02 -2.57 5.58
C LYS A 139 0.96 -3.24 4.63
N VAL A 140 1.47 -4.39 5.04
CA VAL A 140 2.26 -5.28 4.18
C VAL A 140 1.59 -6.65 4.17
N ILE A 141 1.36 -7.21 2.97
CA ILE A 141 0.82 -8.55 2.78
C ILE A 141 1.73 -9.29 1.81
N ALA A 142 2.38 -10.34 2.28
CA ALA A 142 3.25 -11.20 1.49
C ALA A 142 2.51 -12.47 1.02
N GLY A 143 2.83 -12.92 -0.20
CA GLY A 143 2.20 -14.08 -0.81
C GLY A 143 0.86 -13.77 -1.48
N CYS A 144 0.31 -14.78 -2.18
CA CYS A 144 -0.96 -14.69 -2.89
C CYS A 144 -2.02 -15.62 -2.29
N THR A 145 -3.29 -15.26 -2.51
CA THR A 145 -4.45 -16.10 -2.19
C THR A 145 -5.36 -16.20 -3.41
N LYS A 146 -5.78 -17.43 -3.74
CA LYS A 146 -6.65 -17.64 -4.91
C LYS A 146 -8.09 -17.15 -4.70
N ASP A 147 -8.48 -16.89 -3.47
CA ASP A 147 -9.83 -16.48 -3.07
C ASP A 147 -10.00 -14.96 -2.93
N GLY A 148 -8.95 -14.18 -3.19
CA GLY A 148 -8.97 -12.72 -3.13
C GLY A 148 -8.94 -12.13 -1.71
N LYS A 149 -8.66 -12.93 -0.69
CA LYS A 149 -8.59 -12.43 0.72
C LYS A 149 -7.61 -11.28 0.89
N ASN A 150 -6.44 -11.34 0.23
CA ASN A 150 -5.47 -10.26 0.30
C ASN A 150 -6.04 -8.95 -0.23
N ALA A 151 -6.69 -8.99 -1.39
CA ALA A 151 -7.32 -7.80 -1.98
C ALA A 151 -8.48 -7.30 -1.12
N GLN A 152 -9.27 -8.18 -0.49
CA GLN A 152 -10.33 -7.79 0.44
C GLN A 152 -9.78 -7.11 1.70
N THR A 153 -8.72 -7.66 2.28
CA THR A 153 -8.02 -7.03 3.42
C THR A 153 -7.51 -5.63 3.05
N LEU A 154 -6.94 -5.49 1.85
CA LEU A 154 -6.49 -4.18 1.34
C LEU A 154 -7.67 -3.24 1.11
N SER A 155 -8.81 -3.73 0.60
CA SER A 155 -10.02 -2.91 0.43
C SER A 155 -10.47 -2.30 1.75
N ALA A 156 -10.49 -3.07 2.83
CA ALA A 156 -10.83 -2.59 4.16
C ALA A 156 -9.88 -1.49 4.67
N GLU A 157 -8.57 -1.62 4.44
CA GLU A 157 -7.61 -0.59 4.85
C GLU A 157 -7.69 0.67 3.94
N ILE A 158 -7.83 0.49 2.63
CA ILE A 158 -7.98 1.60 1.66
C ILE A 158 -9.24 2.40 1.98
N SER A 159 -10.35 1.75 2.29
CA SER A 159 -11.60 2.44 2.62
C SER A 159 -11.46 3.35 3.84
N LYS A 160 -10.70 2.91 4.86
CA LYS A 160 -10.38 3.73 6.04
C LYS A 160 -9.53 4.95 5.66
N LEU A 161 -8.48 4.77 4.86
CA LEU A 161 -7.59 5.86 4.42
C LEU A 161 -8.33 6.91 3.59
N LEU A 162 -9.32 6.49 2.81
CA LEU A 162 -10.12 7.35 1.93
C LEU A 162 -11.41 7.86 2.61
N ASN A 163 -11.69 7.45 3.85
CA ASN A 163 -12.93 7.74 4.56
C ASN A 163 -14.17 7.43 3.69
N THR A 164 -14.25 6.21 3.16
CA THR A 164 -15.32 5.75 2.27
C THR A 164 -15.77 4.34 2.63
N GLU A 165 -16.85 3.86 2.01
CA GLU A 165 -17.33 2.50 2.22
C GLU A 165 -16.35 1.46 1.65
N GLU A 166 -16.23 0.33 2.35
CA GLU A 166 -15.46 -0.81 1.90
C GLU A 166 -16.15 -1.50 0.71
N VAL A 167 -15.38 -1.75 -0.35
CA VAL A 167 -15.88 -2.47 -1.53
C VAL A 167 -15.54 -3.95 -1.42
N LYS A 168 -16.52 -4.82 -1.64
CA LYS A 168 -16.32 -6.27 -1.72
C LYS A 168 -15.68 -6.64 -3.05
N VAL A 169 -14.39 -6.97 -3.01
CA VAL A 169 -13.61 -7.36 -4.20
C VAL A 169 -13.43 -8.87 -4.31
N ALA A 170 -13.29 -9.57 -3.19
CA ALA A 170 -13.24 -11.03 -3.17
C ALA A 170 -14.60 -11.66 -3.53
N THR A 171 -14.57 -12.75 -4.29
CA THR A 171 -15.77 -13.53 -4.54
C THR A 171 -15.99 -14.44 -3.34
N VAL A 172 -17.01 -14.14 -2.52
CA VAL A 172 -17.46 -15.10 -1.52
C VAL A 172 -18.08 -16.27 -2.27
N LYS A 173 -17.33 -17.36 -2.46
CA LYS A 173 -17.95 -18.62 -2.83
C LYS A 173 -18.79 -19.06 -1.61
N LYS A 174 -20.12 -19.07 -1.79
CA LYS A 174 -21.03 -19.79 -0.91
C LYS A 174 -20.76 -21.28 -1.02
#